data_a5f4ed45706a26de7bed44bd9bd77ee6
#
_entry.id   a5f4ed45706a26de7bed44bd9bd77ee6
#
_cell.length_a   1.000
_cell.length_b   1.000
_cell.length_c   1.000
_cell.angle_alpha   90.00
_cell.angle_beta   90.00
_cell.angle_gamma   90.00
#
_symmetry.space_group_name_H-M   'P 1'
#
loop_
_entity.id
_entity.type
_entity.pdbx_description
1 polymer ?
#
loop_
_entity_poly.entity_id
_entity_poly.type
_entity_poly.pdbx_seq_one_letter_code
_entity_poly.pdbx_strand_id
1 'polypeptide(L)'
;PGVQSGSEGSSGFYVRGGGPDQNLILLDEAVVYNASHLFGFFSVFNSDAINNIDLIKGSMPANYGGRLSSVLDVNMKDGNNKKLGATGGIGLISSRLTLEGPIKKDTSSFIISGRRTYFDVLAKPFVDTTAFAGSSYHFYDLTTKANYQLTNKDKIFLSGYFGRDVFNFNSENWGFKMNMPWGNATASLRWNHLFNSNLFMNTSIIFSDYKYELNMSQDLDSLPSSETSMFSGIRDWNIKNDFSYYPNPKHKIKFGSNYIYHRFNPTSFSGNYDELELEQIINYYAHEYG
;
A
#
# COMPACT_ATOMS: atom_id res chain seq x y z
N PRO A 1 -14.24 -19.89 -8.39
CA PRO A 1 -13.68 -20.34 -9.65
C PRO A 1 -12.87 -19.21 -10.31
N GLY A 2 -11.70 -19.54 -10.91
CA GLY A 2 -10.87 -18.57 -11.66
C GLY A 2 -9.97 -17.66 -10.80
N VAL A 3 -9.77 -17.95 -9.52
CA VAL A 3 -8.74 -17.36 -8.68
C VAL A 3 -7.87 -18.49 -8.14
N GLN A 4 -6.56 -18.33 -8.25
CA GLN A 4 -5.57 -19.27 -7.74
C GLN A 4 -4.52 -18.50 -6.92
N SER A 5 -4.06 -19.06 -5.80
CA SER A 5 -2.87 -18.55 -5.11
C SER A 5 -1.62 -18.93 -5.89
N GLY A 6 -0.59 -18.10 -5.84
CA GLY A 6 0.67 -18.36 -6.55
C GLY A 6 1.44 -19.55 -5.96
N SER A 7 1.51 -19.63 -4.65
CA SER A 7 2.11 -20.71 -3.88
C SER A 7 1.53 -20.71 -2.47
N GLU A 8 1.69 -21.81 -1.75
CA GLU A 8 1.36 -21.84 -0.31
C GLU A 8 2.19 -20.78 0.44
N GLY A 9 1.53 -20.00 1.28
CA GLY A 9 2.15 -18.90 2.02
C GLY A 9 2.41 -17.62 1.20
N SER A 10 1.86 -17.49 -0.01
CA SER A 10 1.95 -16.27 -0.80
C SER A 10 0.61 -15.54 -0.87
N SER A 11 0.62 -14.22 -0.64
CA SER A 11 -0.55 -13.35 -0.81
C SER A 11 -0.80 -12.95 -2.27
N GLY A 12 0.11 -13.28 -3.19
CA GLY A 12 -0.07 -13.09 -4.62
C GLY A 12 -1.15 -14.02 -5.17
N PHE A 13 -2.03 -13.49 -6.02
CA PHE A 13 -3.12 -14.26 -6.60
C PHE A 13 -3.21 -14.04 -8.11
N TYR A 14 -3.59 -15.10 -8.80
CA TYR A 14 -3.80 -15.17 -10.25
C TYR A 14 -5.30 -15.21 -10.53
N VAL A 15 -5.76 -14.38 -11.43
CA VAL A 15 -7.16 -14.31 -11.79
C VAL A 15 -7.32 -14.60 -13.28
N ARG A 16 -8.06 -15.66 -13.61
CA ARG A 16 -8.37 -16.07 -14.99
C ARG A 16 -7.13 -16.15 -15.90
N GLY A 17 -6.01 -16.62 -15.37
CA GLY A 17 -4.75 -16.76 -16.09
C GLY A 17 -3.88 -15.51 -16.13
N GLY A 18 -4.36 -14.38 -15.62
CA GLY A 18 -3.55 -13.17 -15.47
C GLY A 18 -2.64 -13.22 -14.25
N GLY A 19 -1.43 -12.66 -14.36
CA GLY A 19 -0.44 -12.59 -13.30
C GLY A 19 -0.81 -11.63 -12.17
N PRO A 20 -0.10 -11.68 -11.03
CA PRO A 20 -0.34 -10.79 -9.89
C PRO A 20 -0.21 -9.29 -10.24
N ASP A 21 0.70 -8.94 -11.15
CA ASP A 21 0.95 -7.60 -11.68
C ASP A 21 -0.19 -7.05 -12.54
N GLN A 22 -1.05 -7.94 -13.06
CA GLN A 22 -2.21 -7.59 -13.88
C GLN A 22 -3.48 -7.32 -13.05
N ASN A 23 -3.42 -7.44 -11.74
CA ASN A 23 -4.51 -7.10 -10.84
C ASN A 23 -4.38 -5.65 -10.37
N LEU A 24 -5.47 -4.89 -10.44
CA LEU A 24 -5.56 -3.58 -9.83
C LEU A 24 -5.95 -3.76 -8.36
N ILE A 25 -5.08 -3.34 -7.46
CA ILE A 25 -5.35 -3.42 -6.02
C ILE A 25 -5.50 -2.01 -5.48
N LEU A 26 -6.67 -1.72 -4.92
CA LEU A 26 -7.03 -0.41 -4.41
C LEU A 26 -7.32 -0.47 -2.91
N LEU A 27 -6.86 0.53 -2.17
CA LEU A 27 -7.22 0.79 -0.80
C LEU A 27 -7.84 2.19 -0.70
N ASP A 28 -9.15 2.26 -0.45
CA ASP A 28 -9.92 3.51 -0.50
C ASP A 28 -9.58 4.36 -1.74
N GLU A 29 -9.64 3.73 -2.93
CA GLU A 29 -9.35 4.29 -4.26
C GLU A 29 -7.86 4.43 -4.63
N ALA A 30 -6.93 4.42 -3.66
CA ALA A 30 -5.51 4.54 -3.90
C ALA A 30 -4.88 3.22 -4.35
N VAL A 31 -4.04 3.25 -5.38
CA VAL A 31 -3.34 2.05 -5.88
C VAL A 31 -2.29 1.58 -4.87
N VAL A 32 -2.33 0.28 -4.54
CA VAL A 32 -1.32 -0.40 -3.74
C VAL A 32 -0.52 -1.31 -4.66
N TYR A 33 0.73 -0.94 -4.95
CA TYR A 33 1.57 -1.65 -5.93
C TYR A 33 2.09 -2.99 -5.42
N ASN A 34 2.43 -3.08 -4.15
CA ASN A 34 2.79 -4.33 -3.49
C ASN A 34 1.88 -4.56 -2.29
N ALA A 35 0.93 -5.47 -2.43
CA ALA A 35 -0.09 -5.74 -1.42
C ALA A 35 0.35 -6.75 -0.35
N SER A 36 1.65 -6.97 -0.19
CA SER A 36 2.17 -7.99 0.73
C SER A 36 3.40 -7.55 1.50
N HIS A 37 3.51 -8.07 2.72
CA HIS A 37 4.70 -8.06 3.55
C HIS A 37 5.38 -9.44 3.54
N LEU A 38 6.65 -9.50 3.96
CA LEU A 38 7.44 -10.73 4.10
C LEU A 38 7.37 -11.59 2.83
N PHE A 39 7.73 -10.98 1.68
CA PHE A 39 7.77 -11.68 0.39
C PHE A 39 6.47 -12.41 0.01
N GLY A 40 5.32 -11.95 0.53
CA GLY A 40 4.02 -12.52 0.22
C GLY A 40 3.32 -13.26 1.36
N PHE A 41 3.94 -13.46 2.51
CA PHE A 41 3.33 -14.19 3.63
C PHE A 41 2.21 -13.41 4.33
N PHE A 42 2.31 -12.10 4.44
CA PHE A 42 1.31 -11.28 5.10
C PHE A 42 0.71 -10.26 4.13
N SER A 43 -0.60 -10.07 4.23
CA SER A 43 -1.26 -8.98 3.54
C SER A 43 -0.91 -7.64 4.18
N VAL A 44 -0.77 -6.58 3.37
CA VAL A 44 -0.66 -5.19 3.85
C VAL A 44 -1.95 -4.70 4.50
N PHE A 45 -3.08 -5.36 4.23
CA PHE A 45 -4.39 -4.97 4.75
C PHE A 45 -4.59 -5.47 6.18
N ASN A 46 -4.65 -4.55 7.15
CA ASN A 46 -4.98 -4.89 8.51
C ASN A 46 -6.50 -5.11 8.64
N SER A 47 -6.91 -6.34 8.98
CA SER A 47 -8.31 -6.74 9.09
C SER A 47 -9.13 -5.89 10.06
N ASP A 48 -8.49 -5.30 11.09
CA ASP A 48 -9.19 -4.47 12.06
C ASP A 48 -9.68 -3.15 11.43
N ALA A 49 -8.99 -2.64 10.40
CA ALA A 49 -9.31 -1.41 9.69
C ALA A 49 -10.11 -1.63 8.39
N ILE A 50 -10.32 -2.87 7.94
CA ILE A 50 -11.01 -3.17 6.68
C ILE A 50 -12.50 -3.42 6.93
N ASN A 51 -13.35 -2.79 6.11
CA ASN A 51 -14.79 -2.95 6.10
C ASN A 51 -15.24 -4.07 5.15
N ASN A 52 -14.86 -3.97 3.88
CA ASN A 52 -15.17 -4.96 2.85
C ASN A 52 -14.08 -5.03 1.78
N ILE A 53 -14.07 -6.14 1.08
CA ILE A 53 -13.18 -6.40 -0.06
C ILE A 53 -14.05 -6.91 -1.21
N ASP A 54 -14.01 -6.20 -2.33
CA ASP A 54 -14.71 -6.54 -3.55
C ASP A 54 -13.72 -7.01 -4.62
N LEU A 55 -13.87 -8.25 -5.10
CA LEU A 55 -13.07 -8.78 -6.20
C LEU A 55 -13.90 -8.81 -7.49
N ILE A 56 -13.56 -7.95 -8.44
CA ILE A 56 -14.18 -7.83 -9.75
C ILE A 56 -13.34 -8.62 -10.76
N LYS A 57 -13.91 -9.73 -11.28
CA LYS A 57 -13.27 -10.67 -12.21
C LYS A 57 -13.94 -10.61 -13.57
N GLY A 58 -13.42 -9.83 -14.49
CA GLY A 58 -14.03 -9.63 -15.81
C GLY A 58 -15.27 -8.73 -15.78
N SER A 59 -15.68 -8.24 -16.95
CA SER A 59 -16.73 -7.20 -17.08
C SER A 59 -16.46 -6.01 -16.16
N MET A 60 -15.22 -5.54 -16.18
CA MET A 60 -14.83 -4.40 -15.35
C MET A 60 -15.71 -3.19 -15.69
N PRO A 61 -16.32 -2.55 -14.69
CA PRO A 61 -16.99 -1.28 -14.90
C PRO A 61 -16.03 -0.22 -15.45
N ALA A 62 -16.55 0.71 -16.25
CA ALA A 62 -15.73 1.72 -16.95
C ALA A 62 -14.93 2.66 -16.01
N ASN A 63 -15.31 2.73 -14.74
CA ASN A 63 -14.59 3.52 -13.72
C ASN A 63 -13.31 2.85 -13.19
N TYR A 64 -12.97 1.64 -13.66
CA TYR A 64 -11.71 0.96 -13.39
C TYR A 64 -10.92 0.76 -14.68
N GLY A 65 -9.64 1.10 -14.65
CA GLY A 65 -8.73 0.98 -15.79
C GLY A 65 -7.32 0.56 -15.36
N GLY A 66 -6.38 0.57 -16.31
CA GLY A 66 -4.95 0.41 -16.05
C GLY A 66 -4.47 -1.02 -15.74
N ARG A 67 -5.35 -2.02 -15.64
CA ARG A 67 -4.99 -3.43 -15.42
C ARG A 67 -5.89 -4.38 -16.21
N LEU A 68 -5.37 -5.58 -16.52
CA LEU A 68 -5.97 -6.49 -17.49
C LEU A 68 -6.77 -7.65 -16.88
N SER A 69 -6.49 -8.04 -15.64
CA SER A 69 -7.01 -9.30 -15.07
C SER A 69 -8.18 -9.08 -14.12
N SER A 70 -7.98 -8.34 -13.04
CA SER A 70 -9.01 -8.10 -12.04
C SER A 70 -8.83 -6.79 -11.29
N VAL A 71 -9.86 -6.40 -10.53
CA VAL A 71 -9.80 -5.33 -9.55
C VAL A 71 -10.11 -5.89 -8.18
N LEU A 72 -9.21 -5.67 -7.23
CA LEU A 72 -9.42 -5.88 -5.80
C LEU A 72 -9.63 -4.52 -5.15
N ASP A 73 -10.88 -4.20 -4.84
CA ASP A 73 -11.27 -2.94 -4.22
C ASP A 73 -11.45 -3.15 -2.71
N VAL A 74 -10.53 -2.59 -1.92
CA VAL A 74 -10.49 -2.74 -0.47
C VAL A 74 -10.94 -1.45 0.18
N ASN A 75 -12.05 -1.52 0.90
CA ASN A 75 -12.65 -0.36 1.55
C ASN A 75 -12.40 -0.39 3.05
N MET A 76 -11.88 0.70 3.60
CA MET A 76 -11.60 0.86 5.02
C MET A 76 -12.85 1.19 5.82
N LYS A 77 -12.87 0.78 7.10
CA LYS A 77 -13.89 1.20 8.08
C LYS A 77 -13.86 2.71 8.29
N ASP A 78 -15.01 3.30 8.51
CA ASP A 78 -15.13 4.74 8.80
C ASP A 78 -14.82 5.07 10.28
N GLY A 79 -14.71 4.06 11.16
CA GLY A 79 -14.61 4.23 12.60
C GLY A 79 -15.95 4.45 13.30
N ASN A 80 -15.94 4.43 14.63
CA ASN A 80 -17.14 4.53 15.44
C ASN A 80 -17.48 5.99 15.72
N ASN A 81 -18.63 6.47 15.24
CA ASN A 81 -19.06 7.86 15.44
C ASN A 81 -19.82 8.10 16.77
N LYS A 82 -19.96 7.08 17.63
CA LYS A 82 -20.73 7.18 18.89
C LYS A 82 -19.85 7.18 20.13
N LYS A 83 -18.83 6.32 20.16
CA LYS A 83 -17.95 6.13 21.32
C LYS A 83 -16.54 5.80 20.91
N LEU A 84 -15.59 6.18 21.76
CA LEU A 84 -14.22 5.71 21.66
C LEU A 84 -14.13 4.20 21.87
N GLY A 85 -13.35 3.54 21.05
CA GLY A 85 -13.06 2.13 21.13
C GLY A 85 -11.57 1.89 20.89
N ALA A 86 -11.05 0.84 21.50
CA ALA A 86 -9.72 0.33 21.27
C ALA A 86 -9.79 -1.19 21.10
N THR A 87 -9.12 -1.71 20.08
CA THR A 87 -8.98 -3.15 19.86
C THR A 87 -7.50 -3.44 19.64
N GLY A 88 -6.98 -4.46 20.28
CA GLY A 88 -5.57 -4.81 20.14
C GLY A 88 -5.34 -6.29 20.27
N GLY A 89 -4.18 -6.73 19.81
CA GLY A 89 -3.75 -8.12 19.92
C GLY A 89 -2.23 -8.21 19.95
N ILE A 90 -1.73 -9.08 20.80
CA ILE A 90 -0.31 -9.44 20.89
C ILE A 90 -0.22 -10.91 20.52
N GLY A 91 0.43 -11.21 19.40
CA GLY A 91 0.72 -12.56 18.94
C GLY A 91 2.18 -12.90 19.08
N LEU A 92 2.58 -14.11 18.69
CA LEU A 92 3.99 -14.54 18.74
C LEU A 92 4.88 -13.75 17.76
N ILE A 93 4.34 -13.33 16.62
CA ILE A 93 5.14 -12.73 15.53
C ILE A 93 4.88 -11.23 15.42
N SER A 94 3.64 -10.78 15.71
CA SER A 94 3.23 -9.39 15.51
C SER A 94 2.27 -8.91 16.58
N SER A 95 2.27 -7.60 16.80
CA SER A 95 1.26 -6.90 17.60
C SER A 95 0.51 -5.91 16.72
N ARG A 96 -0.75 -5.67 17.07
CA ARG A 96 -1.60 -4.67 16.43
C ARG A 96 -2.40 -3.89 17.46
N LEU A 97 -2.70 -2.65 17.14
CA LEU A 97 -3.55 -1.78 17.94
C LEU A 97 -4.40 -0.92 17.00
N THR A 98 -5.69 -0.89 17.26
CA THR A 98 -6.66 -0.07 16.53
C THR A 98 -7.39 0.81 17.52
N LEU A 99 -7.44 2.10 17.23
CA LEU A 99 -8.20 3.11 17.96
C LEU A 99 -9.23 3.71 17.02
N GLU A 100 -10.46 3.84 17.49
CA GLU A 100 -11.53 4.47 16.72
C GLU A 100 -12.41 5.33 17.62
N GLY A 101 -13.06 6.35 17.05
CA GLY A 101 -13.97 7.17 17.84
C GLY A 101 -14.59 8.31 17.06
N PRO A 102 -15.50 9.07 17.72
CA PRO A 102 -16.14 10.23 17.13
C PRO A 102 -15.19 11.42 17.07
N ILE A 103 -15.14 12.09 15.91
CA ILE A 103 -14.65 13.47 15.78
C ILE A 103 -15.80 14.42 16.19
N LYS A 104 -16.99 14.14 15.65
CA LYS A 104 -18.23 14.76 16.07
C LYS A 104 -19.27 13.67 16.26
N LYS A 105 -19.83 13.58 17.45
CA LYS A 105 -20.77 12.52 17.82
C LYS A 105 -21.90 12.39 16.79
N ASP A 106 -22.23 11.16 16.44
CA ASP A 106 -23.23 10.70 15.49
C ASP A 106 -23.02 11.08 14.01
N THR A 107 -22.03 11.92 13.68
CA THR A 107 -21.84 12.43 12.30
C THR A 107 -20.46 12.18 11.71
N SER A 108 -19.41 12.20 12.53
CA SER A 108 -18.02 12.17 12.04
C SER A 108 -17.16 11.28 12.93
N SER A 109 -16.22 10.56 12.34
CA SER A 109 -15.43 9.56 13.05
C SER A 109 -14.02 9.45 12.49
N PHE A 110 -13.15 8.80 13.26
CA PHE A 110 -11.82 8.39 12.86
C PHE A 110 -11.54 6.94 13.24
N ILE A 111 -10.61 6.33 12.54
CA ILE A 111 -9.96 5.07 12.88
C ILE A 111 -8.48 5.17 12.57
N ILE A 112 -7.63 4.68 13.48
CA ILE A 112 -6.19 4.56 13.32
C ILE A 112 -5.82 3.16 13.74
N SER A 113 -5.13 2.43 12.88
CA SER A 113 -4.72 1.04 13.12
C SER A 113 -3.26 0.87 12.78
N GLY A 114 -2.46 0.42 13.73
CA GLY A 114 -1.05 0.12 13.54
C GLY A 114 -0.74 -1.34 13.81
N ARG A 115 0.24 -1.87 13.08
CA ARG A 115 0.75 -3.23 13.24
C ARG A 115 2.27 -3.22 13.09
N ARG A 116 2.96 -4.05 13.87
CA ARG A 116 4.40 -4.32 13.73
C ARG A 116 4.70 -5.79 14.01
N THR A 117 5.60 -6.35 13.21
CA THR A 117 6.24 -7.62 13.55
C THR A 117 7.50 -7.36 14.38
N TYR A 118 7.86 -8.33 15.22
CA TYR A 118 9.06 -8.28 16.06
C TYR A 118 9.89 -9.56 15.94
N PHE A 119 9.85 -10.18 14.78
CA PHE A 119 10.68 -11.33 14.47
C PHE A 119 12.17 -10.99 14.57
N ASP A 120 12.55 -9.75 14.26
CA ASP A 120 13.87 -9.17 14.47
C ASP A 120 14.34 -9.29 15.93
N VAL A 121 13.43 -9.08 16.89
CA VAL A 121 13.74 -9.18 18.33
C VAL A 121 13.78 -10.64 18.80
N LEU A 122 12.81 -11.45 18.38
CA LEU A 122 12.67 -12.84 18.83
C LEU A 122 13.74 -13.76 18.24
N ALA A 123 14.14 -13.55 16.98
CA ALA A 123 15.17 -14.34 16.34
C ALA A 123 16.60 -13.96 16.78
N LYS A 124 16.80 -12.75 17.30
CA LYS A 124 18.10 -12.22 17.66
C LYS A 124 18.97 -13.17 18.51
N PRO A 125 18.49 -13.76 19.63
CA PRO A 125 19.30 -14.66 20.43
C PRO A 125 19.81 -15.91 19.69
N PHE A 126 19.13 -16.29 18.61
CA PHE A 126 19.50 -17.46 17.80
C PHE A 126 20.39 -17.08 16.61
N VAL A 127 20.15 -15.93 16.00
CA VAL A 127 20.91 -15.43 14.84
C VAL A 127 22.27 -14.90 15.25
N ASP A 128 22.37 -14.16 16.36
CA ASP A 128 23.60 -13.53 16.85
C ASP A 128 24.67 -14.57 17.29
N THR A 129 24.30 -15.84 17.42
CA THR A 129 25.26 -16.96 17.69
C THR A 129 25.82 -17.59 16.43
N THR A 130 25.44 -17.08 15.26
CA THR A 130 25.84 -17.63 13.95
C THR A 130 26.70 -16.64 13.17
N ALA A 131 27.24 -17.08 12.01
CA ALA A 131 27.93 -16.22 11.05
C ALA A 131 27.01 -15.15 10.41
N PHE A 132 25.72 -15.13 10.75
CA PHE A 132 24.70 -14.19 10.26
C PHE A 132 24.24 -13.21 11.35
N ALA A 133 25.07 -12.99 12.37
CA ALA A 133 24.80 -12.05 13.44
C ALA A 133 24.43 -10.65 12.87
N GLY A 134 23.38 -10.05 13.43
CA GLY A 134 22.84 -8.78 12.93
C GLY A 134 21.88 -8.91 11.75
N SER A 135 21.62 -10.10 11.19
CA SER A 135 20.56 -10.30 10.20
C SER A 135 19.18 -10.21 10.85
N SER A 136 18.26 -9.54 10.21
CA SER A 136 16.94 -9.28 10.78
C SER A 136 15.90 -9.02 9.70
N TYR A 137 14.63 -9.25 10.06
CA TYR A 137 13.49 -8.84 9.27
C TYR A 137 12.37 -8.33 10.18
N HIS A 138 11.78 -7.21 9.79
CA HIS A 138 10.54 -6.74 10.37
C HIS A 138 9.73 -5.94 9.36
N PHE A 139 8.44 -5.82 9.61
CA PHE A 139 7.60 -4.82 8.95
C PHE A 139 6.75 -4.08 9.97
N TYR A 140 6.29 -2.91 9.57
CA TYR A 140 5.29 -2.15 10.28
C TYR A 140 4.37 -1.45 9.30
N ASP A 141 3.12 -1.28 9.70
CA ASP A 141 2.13 -0.55 8.93
C ASP A 141 1.23 0.31 9.81
N LEU A 142 0.74 1.37 9.21
CA LEU A 142 -0.22 2.30 9.77
C LEU A 142 -1.32 2.54 8.75
N THR A 143 -2.56 2.32 9.16
CA THR A 143 -3.77 2.58 8.39
C THR A 143 -4.60 3.61 9.13
N THR A 144 -5.04 4.65 8.47
CA THR A 144 -5.85 5.70 9.09
C THR A 144 -6.96 6.16 8.17
N LYS A 145 -8.14 6.43 8.73
CA LYS A 145 -9.24 7.06 8.02
C LYS A 145 -9.99 7.99 8.96
N ALA A 146 -10.38 9.13 8.43
CA ALA A 146 -11.27 10.07 9.09
C ALA A 146 -12.38 10.50 8.13
N ASN A 147 -13.56 10.76 8.65
CA ASN A 147 -14.63 11.35 7.88
C ASN A 147 -15.26 12.51 8.64
N TYR A 148 -15.71 13.51 7.90
CA TYR A 148 -16.34 14.68 8.47
C TYR A 148 -17.53 15.13 7.65
N GLN A 149 -18.70 15.24 8.31
CA GLN A 149 -19.93 15.75 7.72
C GLN A 149 -19.92 17.27 7.80
N LEU A 150 -19.71 17.93 6.66
CA LEU A 150 -19.70 19.41 6.56
C LEU A 150 -21.12 19.97 6.59
N THR A 151 -21.98 19.41 5.73
CA THR A 151 -23.40 19.78 5.61
C THR A 151 -24.24 18.51 5.45
N ASN A 152 -25.54 18.64 5.34
CA ASN A 152 -26.41 17.49 5.03
C ASN A 152 -26.16 16.91 3.62
N LYS A 153 -25.44 17.64 2.76
CA LYS A 153 -25.15 17.26 1.38
C LYS A 153 -23.67 16.98 1.13
N ASP A 154 -22.79 17.37 2.05
CA ASP A 154 -21.34 17.32 1.87
C ASP A 154 -20.67 16.51 2.95
N LYS A 155 -19.91 15.51 2.55
CA LYS A 155 -19.07 14.70 3.44
C LYS A 155 -17.67 14.57 2.86
N ILE A 156 -16.67 14.76 3.70
CA ILE A 156 -15.26 14.58 3.36
C ILE A 156 -14.75 13.31 4.03
N PHE A 157 -13.92 12.58 3.29
CA PHE A 157 -13.18 11.43 3.78
C PHE A 157 -11.69 11.66 3.52
N LEU A 158 -10.87 11.40 4.52
CA LEU A 158 -9.43 11.36 4.41
C LEU A 158 -8.98 9.98 4.84
N SER A 159 -8.29 9.26 3.97
CA SER A 159 -7.70 7.96 4.28
C SER A 159 -6.22 7.94 3.93
N GLY A 160 -5.46 7.10 4.60
CA GLY A 160 -4.04 6.91 4.37
C GLY A 160 -3.55 5.57 4.85
N TYR A 161 -2.55 5.08 4.17
CA TYR A 161 -1.81 3.88 4.51
C TYR A 161 -0.32 4.14 4.36
N PHE A 162 0.45 3.63 5.29
CA PHE A 162 1.89 3.57 5.21
C PHE A 162 2.35 2.21 5.71
N GLY A 163 3.10 1.48 4.90
CA GLY A 163 3.68 0.20 5.28
C GLY A 163 5.10 0.07 4.77
N ARG A 164 5.99 -0.45 5.59
CA ARG A 164 7.39 -0.67 5.24
C ARG A 164 7.88 -1.99 5.79
N ASP A 165 8.53 -2.75 4.93
CA ASP A 165 9.34 -3.92 5.24
C ASP A 165 10.81 -3.51 5.29
N VAL A 166 11.57 -4.13 6.18
CA VAL A 166 13.01 -3.95 6.28
C VAL A 166 13.65 -5.32 6.47
N PHE A 167 14.41 -5.73 5.47
CA PHE A 167 15.23 -6.94 5.52
C PHE A 167 16.72 -6.55 5.59
N ASN A 168 17.40 -7.01 6.62
CA ASN A 168 18.83 -6.87 6.79
C ASN A 168 19.46 -8.26 6.75
N PHE A 169 20.48 -8.42 5.94
CA PHE A 169 21.32 -9.56 5.93
C PHE A 169 22.76 -9.14 6.23
N ASN A 170 23.40 -9.82 7.15
CA ASN A 170 24.78 -9.59 7.53
C ASN A 170 25.53 -10.90 7.59
N SER A 171 26.70 -10.96 7.00
CA SER A 171 27.62 -12.09 7.08
C SER A 171 29.03 -11.61 7.38
N GLU A 172 29.43 -11.78 8.65
CA GLU A 172 30.76 -11.39 9.10
C GLU A 172 31.87 -12.17 8.36
N ASN A 173 31.64 -13.46 8.07
CA ASN A 173 32.61 -14.31 7.38
C ASN A 173 32.92 -13.84 5.95
N TRP A 174 31.98 -13.15 5.30
CA TRP A 174 32.13 -12.67 3.94
C TRP A 174 32.27 -11.16 3.87
N GLY A 175 32.30 -10.47 5.01
CA GLY A 175 32.31 -9.01 5.08
C GLY A 175 31.13 -8.36 4.32
N PHE A 176 30.02 -9.11 4.15
CA PHE A 176 28.88 -8.71 3.30
C PHE A 176 27.70 -8.25 4.13
N LYS A 177 27.19 -7.08 3.79
CA LYS A 177 25.95 -6.54 4.37
C LYS A 177 24.98 -6.18 3.26
N MET A 178 23.70 -6.48 3.47
CA MET A 178 22.60 -6.10 2.59
C MET A 178 21.46 -5.55 3.43
N ASN A 179 20.96 -4.37 3.04
CA ASN A 179 19.77 -3.76 3.58
C ASN A 179 18.77 -3.55 2.44
N MET A 180 17.57 -4.10 2.59
CA MET A 180 16.54 -4.07 1.56
C MET A 180 15.22 -3.60 2.18
N PRO A 181 14.95 -2.30 2.23
CA PRO A 181 13.66 -1.74 2.59
C PRO A 181 12.75 -1.59 1.37
N TRP A 182 11.46 -1.93 1.54
CA TRP A 182 10.42 -1.65 0.53
C TRP A 182 9.09 -1.32 1.20
N GLY A 183 8.18 -0.70 0.46
CA GLY A 183 6.86 -0.41 1.02
C GLY A 183 6.02 0.53 0.18
N ASN A 184 4.78 0.74 0.66
CA ASN A 184 3.82 1.64 0.04
C ASN A 184 3.46 2.78 1.01
N ALA A 185 3.17 3.94 0.42
CA ALA A 185 2.48 5.04 1.09
C ALA A 185 1.31 5.47 0.20
N THR A 186 0.10 5.53 0.75
CA THR A 186 -1.06 6.01 0.03
C THR A 186 -1.84 7.04 0.83
N ALA A 187 -2.47 7.97 0.14
CA ALA A 187 -3.42 8.92 0.73
C ALA A 187 -4.56 9.18 -0.25
N SER A 188 -5.77 9.36 0.27
CA SER A 188 -6.95 9.72 -0.51
C SER A 188 -7.76 10.76 0.25
N LEU A 189 -8.06 11.88 -0.43
CA LEU A 189 -9.00 12.89 0.02
C LEU A 189 -10.21 12.83 -0.91
N ARG A 190 -11.36 12.40 -0.42
CA ARG A 190 -12.60 12.28 -1.18
C ARG A 190 -13.66 13.22 -0.63
N TRP A 191 -14.22 14.02 -1.50
CA TRP A 191 -15.41 14.82 -1.25
C TRP A 191 -16.63 14.18 -1.90
N ASN A 192 -17.59 13.80 -1.09
CA ASN A 192 -18.90 13.33 -1.53
C ASN A 192 -19.90 14.50 -1.47
N HIS A 193 -20.54 14.80 -2.60
CA HIS A 193 -21.55 15.84 -2.71
C HIS A 193 -22.87 15.29 -3.24
N LEU A 194 -23.96 15.67 -2.56
CA LEU A 194 -25.32 15.33 -2.91
C LEU A 194 -26.03 16.54 -3.54
N PHE A 195 -26.08 16.61 -4.88
CA PHE A 195 -26.77 17.69 -5.58
C PHE A 195 -28.28 17.66 -5.25
N ASN A 196 -28.87 16.49 -5.41
CA ASN A 196 -30.26 16.21 -5.09
C ASN A 196 -30.45 14.69 -4.84
N SER A 197 -31.70 14.22 -4.67
CA SER A 197 -31.99 12.81 -4.42
C SER A 197 -31.56 11.84 -5.52
N ASN A 198 -31.27 12.37 -6.72
CA ASN A 198 -31.02 11.56 -7.92
C ASN A 198 -29.59 11.69 -8.45
N LEU A 199 -28.82 12.69 -8.01
CA LEU A 199 -27.47 12.96 -8.52
C LEU A 199 -26.47 13.11 -7.37
N PHE A 200 -25.45 12.25 -7.41
CA PHE A 200 -24.33 12.18 -6.47
C PHE A 200 -23.02 12.38 -7.19
N MET A 201 -22.05 12.96 -6.51
CA MET A 201 -20.69 13.12 -7.00
C MET A 201 -19.68 12.70 -5.92
N ASN A 202 -18.63 12.01 -6.35
CA ASN A 202 -17.38 11.84 -5.60
C ASN A 202 -16.25 12.50 -6.37
N THR A 203 -15.55 13.44 -5.74
CA THR A 203 -14.30 13.99 -6.23
C THR A 203 -13.20 13.53 -5.32
N SER A 204 -12.17 12.89 -5.87
CA SER A 204 -11.06 12.33 -5.11
C SER A 204 -9.73 12.88 -5.61
N ILE A 205 -8.85 13.24 -4.68
CA ILE A 205 -7.42 13.48 -4.91
C ILE A 205 -6.69 12.34 -4.23
N ILE A 206 -5.89 11.61 -5.01
CA ILE A 206 -5.28 10.36 -4.57
C ILE A 206 -3.78 10.43 -4.81
N PHE A 207 -3.03 9.95 -3.83
CA PHE A 207 -1.60 9.79 -3.88
C PHE A 207 -1.23 8.33 -3.63
N SER A 208 -0.31 7.78 -4.43
CA SER A 208 0.28 6.46 -4.23
C SER A 208 1.78 6.54 -4.47
N ASP A 209 2.57 5.94 -3.59
CA ASP A 209 4.03 5.87 -3.68
C ASP A 209 4.47 4.47 -3.27
N TYR A 210 5.16 3.77 -4.15
CA TYR A 210 5.84 2.51 -3.87
C TYR A 210 7.32 2.68 -4.06
N LYS A 211 8.10 2.17 -3.11
CA LYS A 211 9.55 2.21 -3.13
C LYS A 211 10.13 0.85 -2.79
N TYR A 212 11.19 0.54 -3.50
CA TYR A 212 12.07 -0.59 -3.25
C TYR A 212 13.51 -0.10 -3.30
N GLU A 213 14.28 -0.39 -2.28
CA GLU A 213 15.69 -0.04 -2.19
C GLU A 213 16.50 -1.32 -1.90
N LEU A 214 17.67 -1.42 -2.46
CA LEU A 214 18.62 -2.48 -2.19
C LEU A 214 20.00 -1.85 -1.99
N ASN A 215 20.50 -1.87 -0.76
CA ASN A 215 21.81 -1.38 -0.40
C ASN A 215 22.70 -2.57 -0.03
N MET A 216 23.83 -2.71 -0.70
CA MET A 216 24.81 -3.75 -0.46
C MET A 216 26.17 -3.12 -0.17
N SER A 217 26.89 -3.65 0.81
CA SER A 217 28.26 -3.30 1.06
C SER A 217 29.10 -4.56 1.31
N GLN A 218 30.32 -4.53 0.80
CA GLN A 218 31.31 -5.56 1.04
C GLN A 218 32.58 -4.91 1.56
N ASP A 219 33.06 -5.40 2.69
CA ASP A 219 34.26 -4.95 3.36
C ASP A 219 35.02 -6.19 3.86
N LEU A 220 36.11 -6.51 3.15
CA LEU A 220 37.02 -7.60 3.48
C LEU A 220 38.42 -7.01 3.58
N ASP A 221 39.15 -7.34 4.62
CA ASP A 221 40.48 -6.84 4.93
C ASP A 221 41.49 -6.90 3.73
N SER A 222 41.22 -7.75 2.75
CA SER A 222 42.07 -8.01 1.61
C SER A 222 41.58 -7.42 0.27
N LEU A 223 40.42 -6.75 0.24
CA LEU A 223 39.80 -6.20 -0.97
C LEU A 223 39.39 -4.73 -0.73
N PRO A 224 39.38 -3.89 -1.77
CA PRO A 224 38.77 -2.56 -1.67
C PRO A 224 37.30 -2.67 -1.23
N SER A 225 36.86 -1.79 -0.32
CA SER A 225 35.46 -1.72 0.09
C SER A 225 34.59 -1.32 -1.10
N SER A 226 33.44 -1.95 -1.22
CA SER A 226 32.47 -1.63 -2.24
C SER A 226 31.09 -1.37 -1.63
N GLU A 227 30.44 -0.31 -2.11
CA GLU A 227 29.07 0.01 -1.77
C GLU A 227 28.24 0.11 -3.05
N THR A 228 27.05 -0.47 -3.03
CA THR A 228 26.12 -0.44 -4.15
C THR A 228 24.73 -0.17 -3.62
N SER A 229 24.06 0.83 -4.18
CA SER A 229 22.67 1.15 -3.90
C SER A 229 21.84 1.12 -5.16
N MET A 230 20.72 0.43 -5.11
CA MET A 230 19.71 0.39 -6.16
C MET A 230 18.39 0.90 -5.61
N PHE A 231 17.71 1.72 -6.39
CA PHE A 231 16.39 2.25 -6.06
C PHE A 231 15.44 2.03 -7.22
N SER A 232 14.23 1.59 -6.90
CA SER A 232 13.12 1.48 -7.85
C SER A 232 11.83 2.00 -7.20
N GLY A 233 10.98 2.67 -7.97
CA GLY A 233 9.76 3.22 -7.40
C GLY A 233 8.74 3.68 -8.43
N ILE A 234 7.51 3.81 -7.95
CA ILE A 234 6.38 4.36 -8.71
C ILE A 234 5.66 5.35 -7.81
N ARG A 235 5.41 6.55 -8.34
CA ARG A 235 4.63 7.56 -7.64
C ARG A 235 3.57 8.12 -8.55
N ASP A 236 2.33 8.14 -8.03
CA ASP A 236 1.16 8.62 -8.73
C ASP A 236 0.47 9.76 -7.98
N TRP A 237 -0.02 10.71 -8.76
CA TRP A 237 -1.02 11.67 -8.35
C TRP A 237 -2.23 11.50 -9.24
N ASN A 238 -3.40 11.30 -8.64
CA ASN A 238 -4.64 11.04 -9.36
C ASN A 238 -5.73 12.03 -8.90
N ILE A 239 -6.44 12.60 -9.88
CA ILE A 239 -7.67 13.37 -9.65
C ILE A 239 -8.79 12.65 -10.38
N LYS A 240 -9.83 12.27 -9.63
CA LYS A 240 -10.94 11.48 -10.11
C LYS A 240 -12.27 12.15 -9.76
N ASN A 241 -13.19 12.18 -10.73
CA ASN A 241 -14.57 12.62 -10.54
C ASN A 241 -15.52 11.52 -11.00
N ASP A 242 -16.34 11.02 -10.10
CA ASP A 242 -17.35 10.01 -10.37
C ASP A 242 -18.75 10.56 -10.09
N PHE A 243 -19.62 10.51 -11.09
CA PHE A 243 -21.03 10.88 -10.97
C PHE A 243 -21.91 9.63 -11.02
N SER A 244 -22.93 9.59 -10.18
CA SER A 244 -23.98 8.60 -10.23
C SER A 244 -25.33 9.31 -10.34
N TYR A 245 -26.03 9.07 -11.47
CA TYR A 245 -27.32 9.69 -11.78
C TYR A 245 -28.40 8.62 -11.88
N TYR A 246 -29.47 8.83 -11.14
CA TYR A 246 -30.65 7.97 -11.05
C TYR A 246 -31.89 8.74 -11.54
N PRO A 247 -32.11 8.87 -12.89
CA PRO A 247 -33.23 9.61 -13.44
C PRO A 247 -34.58 9.04 -13.01
N ASN A 248 -34.63 7.75 -12.79
CA ASN A 248 -35.81 7.03 -12.28
C ASN A 248 -35.34 5.69 -11.66
N PRO A 249 -36.22 4.91 -10.96
CA PRO A 249 -35.86 3.67 -10.30
C PRO A 249 -35.33 2.55 -11.22
N LYS A 250 -35.56 2.65 -12.53
CA LYS A 250 -35.13 1.63 -13.51
C LYS A 250 -33.79 1.92 -14.16
N HIS A 251 -33.25 3.14 -14.03
CA HIS A 251 -32.05 3.58 -14.72
C HIS A 251 -31.01 4.12 -13.73
N LYS A 252 -29.80 3.58 -13.84
CA LYS A 252 -28.61 4.06 -13.15
C LYS A 252 -27.54 4.38 -14.20
N ILE A 253 -27.13 5.63 -14.25
CA ILE A 253 -26.09 6.12 -15.15
C ILE A 253 -24.89 6.51 -14.32
N LYS A 254 -23.71 5.98 -14.66
CA LYS A 254 -22.44 6.41 -14.08
C LYS A 254 -21.58 7.04 -15.17
N PHE A 255 -20.98 8.16 -14.88
CA PHE A 255 -20.03 8.85 -15.76
C PHE A 255 -19.02 9.61 -14.90
N GLY A 256 -17.87 9.93 -15.47
CA GLY A 256 -16.83 10.62 -14.72
C GLY A 256 -15.62 10.92 -15.56
N SER A 257 -14.57 11.34 -14.90
CA SER A 257 -13.26 11.57 -15.49
C SER A 257 -12.17 11.15 -14.50
N ASN A 258 -11.06 10.67 -15.03
CA ASN A 258 -9.89 10.28 -14.27
C ASN A 258 -8.64 10.84 -14.94
N TYR A 259 -7.74 11.41 -14.16
CA TYR A 259 -6.44 11.86 -14.63
C TYR A 259 -5.38 11.41 -13.65
N ILE A 260 -4.36 10.67 -14.15
CA ILE A 260 -3.24 10.19 -13.36
C ILE A 260 -1.94 10.73 -13.94
N TYR A 261 -1.12 11.31 -13.09
CA TYR A 261 0.26 11.63 -13.35
C TYR A 261 1.16 10.60 -12.70
N HIS A 262 1.92 9.87 -13.51
CA HIS A 262 2.84 8.83 -13.09
C HIS A 262 4.28 9.32 -13.15
N ARG A 263 5.05 8.98 -12.11
CA ARG A 263 6.50 9.01 -12.13
C ARG A 263 7.02 7.61 -11.87
N PHE A 264 7.68 7.04 -12.85
CA PHE A 264 8.34 5.75 -12.77
C PHE A 264 9.83 5.93 -12.59
N ASN A 265 10.41 5.26 -11.63
CA ASN A 265 11.84 5.03 -11.52
C ASN A 265 12.07 3.52 -11.61
N PRO A 266 12.32 2.95 -12.79
CA PRO A 266 12.45 1.50 -12.93
C PRO A 266 13.70 0.97 -12.24
N THR A 267 14.79 1.72 -12.29
CA THR A 267 16.02 1.42 -11.55
C THR A 267 16.93 2.66 -11.59
N SER A 268 17.32 3.14 -10.43
CA SER A 268 18.46 4.03 -10.26
C SER A 268 19.54 3.27 -9.53
N PHE A 269 20.78 3.48 -9.94
CA PHE A 269 21.94 2.79 -9.40
C PHE A 269 22.99 3.82 -8.96
N SER A 270 23.56 3.63 -7.80
CA SER A 270 24.77 4.30 -7.37
C SER A 270 25.73 3.26 -6.78
N GLY A 271 27.01 3.37 -7.09
CA GLY A 271 28.01 2.45 -6.60
C GLY A 271 29.36 3.13 -6.43
N ASN A 272 30.09 2.72 -5.40
CA ASN A 272 31.45 3.13 -5.12
C ASN A 272 32.31 1.87 -5.03
N TYR A 273 33.38 1.82 -5.82
CA TYR A 273 34.39 0.78 -5.77
C TYR A 273 35.76 1.43 -5.86
N ASP A 274 36.54 1.33 -4.77
CA ASP A 274 37.82 2.04 -4.62
C ASP A 274 37.63 3.57 -4.76
N GLU A 275 38.24 4.22 -5.71
CA GLU A 275 38.11 5.65 -6.01
C GLU A 275 37.05 5.95 -7.12
N LEU A 276 36.37 4.92 -7.65
CA LEU A 276 35.42 5.06 -8.74
C LEU A 276 33.99 5.22 -8.21
N GLU A 277 33.35 6.33 -8.51
CA GLU A 277 31.95 6.62 -8.22
C GLU A 277 31.10 6.50 -9.49
N LEU A 278 30.04 5.70 -9.45
CA LEU A 278 29.10 5.52 -10.53
C LEU A 278 27.69 5.87 -10.05
N GLU A 279 27.01 6.75 -10.76
CA GLU A 279 25.61 7.10 -10.48
C GLU A 279 24.81 7.14 -11.79
N GLN A 280 23.65 6.47 -11.76
CA GLN A 280 22.68 6.55 -12.84
C GLN A 280 21.29 6.69 -12.26
N ILE A 281 20.61 7.80 -12.56
CA ILE A 281 19.22 8.06 -12.16
C ILE A 281 18.33 8.05 -13.40
N ILE A 282 17.33 7.15 -13.43
CA ILE A 282 16.40 7.04 -14.54
C ILE A 282 14.98 7.35 -14.02
N ASN A 283 14.33 8.34 -14.64
CA ASN A 283 12.93 8.66 -14.37
C ASN A 283 12.13 8.74 -15.67
N TYR A 284 10.97 8.13 -15.68
CA TYR A 284 9.97 8.27 -16.74
C TYR A 284 8.71 8.88 -16.18
N TYR A 285 8.04 9.67 -17.02
CA TYR A 285 6.80 10.33 -16.66
C TYR A 285 5.72 9.96 -17.67
N ALA A 286 4.51 9.70 -17.19
CA ALA A 286 3.38 9.38 -18.03
C ALA A 286 2.10 10.05 -17.53
N HIS A 287 1.17 10.30 -18.44
CA HIS A 287 -0.14 10.85 -18.16
C HIS A 287 -1.20 9.89 -18.66
N GLU A 288 -2.13 9.51 -17.79
CA GLU A 288 -3.28 8.68 -18.12
C GLU A 288 -4.56 9.49 -17.98
N TYR A 289 -5.46 9.36 -18.96
CA TYR A 289 -6.77 10.00 -19.01
C TYR A 289 -7.84 8.93 -19.16
N GLY A 290 -8.89 9.00 -18.36
CA GLY A 290 -10.01 8.08 -18.36
C GLY A 290 -11.37 8.77 -18.22
#